data_e0944b282ef3337f9e11ab78c00e4ecd
#
_entry.id   e0944b282ef3337f9e11ab78c00e4ecd
#
_cell.length_a   1.000
_cell.length_b   1.000
_cell.length_c   1.000
_cell.angle_alpha   90.00
_cell.angle_beta   90.00
_cell.angle_gamma   90.00
#
_symmetry.space_group_name_H-M   'P 1'
#
loop_
_entity.id
_entity.type
_entity.pdbx_description
1 polymer ?
#
loop_
_entity_poly.entity_id
_entity_poly.type
_entity_poly.pdbx_seq_one_letter_code
_entity_poly.pdbx_strand_id
1 'polypeptide(L)'
;MNEFPLLLISFIIYLLVMLTGFASFFGSKTKWTRISYWLAMAGLIVQLASLLVRTIVSGHAPFTNMYESINFLSWSCALVVIIFQRTFKLEKAWPYLWLMIVALMALVSSPALPKNVTPLVPALQSYWLWLHVSVTLLGEAFLAVAFVASILYLTAGRDSAGKLESQKRQEKYDLIAYRAVAAGFPLFTLGALVFGMIWASRAWGRYWSWDPKEVWSLITWLFYALYLHTRLVMGWKGKRSALIAIIGFLAALFTFFGVNYLLSGLHSYA
;
A
#
# COMPACT_ATOMS: atom_id res chain seq x y z
N MET A 1 9.35 19.79 -18.11
CA MET A 1 10.07 18.77 -17.33
C MET A 1 9.28 17.46 -17.42
N ASN A 2 9.96 16.32 -17.52
CA ASN A 2 9.29 15.01 -17.60
C ASN A 2 9.69 14.21 -16.34
N GLU A 3 8.72 13.74 -15.57
CA GLU A 3 8.93 12.96 -14.34
C GLU A 3 9.35 11.51 -14.60
N PHE A 4 9.12 11.00 -15.81
CA PHE A 4 9.30 9.59 -16.14
C PHE A 4 10.74 9.06 -15.94
N PRO A 5 11.82 9.80 -16.29
CA PRO A 5 13.18 9.35 -15.97
C PRO A 5 13.43 9.14 -14.48
N LEU A 6 12.92 10.02 -13.62
CA LEU A 6 13.03 9.86 -12.16
C LEU A 6 12.25 8.64 -11.66
N LEU A 7 11.06 8.40 -12.24
CA LEU A 7 10.27 7.21 -11.96
C LEU A 7 11.04 5.94 -12.31
N LEU A 8 11.66 5.86 -13.49
CA LEU A 8 12.43 4.71 -13.92
C LEU A 8 13.68 4.50 -13.04
N ILE A 9 14.37 5.56 -12.65
CA ILE A 9 15.52 5.48 -11.73
C ILE A 9 15.06 4.92 -10.40
N SER A 10 13.95 5.40 -9.85
CA SER A 10 13.42 4.86 -8.58
C SER A 10 13.00 3.40 -8.70
N PHE A 11 12.41 3.00 -9.83
CA PHE A 11 12.06 1.60 -10.11
C PHE A 11 13.31 0.69 -10.12
N ILE A 12 14.37 1.10 -10.83
CA ILE A 12 15.64 0.34 -10.87
C ILE A 12 16.23 0.24 -9.46
N ILE A 13 16.23 1.33 -8.68
CA ILE A 13 16.71 1.31 -7.30
C ILE A 13 15.89 0.33 -6.45
N TYR A 14 14.56 0.32 -6.55
CA TYR A 14 13.71 -0.60 -5.80
C TYR A 14 13.90 -2.07 -6.22
N LEU A 15 14.17 -2.31 -7.50
CA LEU A 15 14.57 -3.64 -7.97
C LEU A 15 15.89 -4.08 -7.31
N LEU A 16 16.87 -3.19 -7.21
CA LEU A 16 18.13 -3.47 -6.51
C LEU A 16 17.93 -3.68 -5.01
N VAL A 17 17.00 -2.93 -4.37
CA VAL A 17 16.62 -3.16 -2.96
C VAL A 17 16.07 -4.57 -2.75
N MET A 18 15.16 -4.99 -3.63
CA MET A 18 14.60 -6.35 -3.61
C MET A 18 15.69 -7.42 -3.78
N LEU A 19 16.53 -7.27 -4.81
CA LEU A 19 17.60 -8.23 -5.11
C LEU A 19 18.64 -8.32 -3.99
N THR A 20 19.09 -7.18 -3.44
CA THR A 20 20.01 -7.14 -2.29
C THR A 20 19.37 -7.69 -1.02
N GLY A 21 18.05 -7.50 -0.86
CA GLY A 21 17.27 -8.13 0.19
C GLY A 21 17.28 -9.66 0.10
N PHE A 22 17.05 -10.23 -1.08
CA PHE A 22 17.17 -11.69 -1.31
C PHE A 22 18.61 -12.18 -1.17
N ALA A 23 19.61 -11.42 -1.65
CA ALA A 23 21.03 -11.77 -1.50
C ALA A 23 21.44 -11.90 -0.02
N SER A 24 20.77 -11.20 0.90
CA SER A 24 21.01 -11.32 2.34
C SER A 24 20.71 -12.71 2.91
N PHE A 25 19.98 -13.57 2.18
CA PHE A 25 19.72 -14.97 2.59
C PHE A 25 20.92 -15.90 2.36
N PHE A 26 21.79 -15.55 1.39
CA PHE A 26 22.91 -16.40 0.95
C PHE A 26 24.28 -15.85 1.34
N GLY A 27 24.39 -14.58 1.76
CA GLY A 27 25.64 -13.91 2.02
C GLY A 27 25.71 -13.23 3.39
N SER A 28 26.61 -12.25 3.53
CA SER A 28 26.77 -11.46 4.74
C SER A 28 25.50 -10.65 5.03
N LYS A 29 24.66 -11.18 5.92
CA LYS A 29 23.34 -10.61 6.28
C LYS A 29 23.45 -9.11 6.62
N THR A 30 24.39 -8.72 7.48
CA THR A 30 24.53 -7.34 7.93
C THR A 30 24.91 -6.37 6.82
N LYS A 31 25.86 -6.77 5.94
CA LYS A 31 26.29 -5.94 4.81
C LYS A 31 25.16 -5.70 3.82
N TRP A 32 24.52 -6.77 3.36
CA TRP A 32 23.44 -6.70 2.37
C TRP A 32 22.21 -5.97 2.88
N THR A 33 21.82 -6.17 4.14
CA THR A 33 20.69 -5.44 4.77
C THR A 33 20.99 -3.94 4.87
N ARG A 34 22.23 -3.55 5.19
CA ARG A 34 22.63 -2.14 5.25
C ARG A 34 22.62 -1.47 3.88
N ILE A 35 23.16 -2.13 2.86
CA ILE A 35 23.14 -1.64 1.46
C ILE A 35 21.70 -1.47 1.00
N SER A 36 20.87 -2.53 1.15
CA SER A 36 19.46 -2.52 0.77
C SER A 36 18.68 -1.39 1.43
N TYR A 37 18.93 -1.12 2.72
CA TYR A 37 18.28 -0.03 3.45
C TYR A 37 18.63 1.36 2.88
N TRP A 38 19.89 1.63 2.59
CA TRP A 38 20.29 2.93 2.04
C TRP A 38 19.84 3.12 0.59
N LEU A 39 19.82 2.05 -0.21
CA LEU A 39 19.19 2.07 -1.53
C LEU A 39 17.70 2.38 -1.43
N ALA A 40 16.99 1.79 -0.47
CA ALA A 40 15.57 2.07 -0.23
C ALA A 40 15.31 3.54 0.08
N MET A 41 16.15 4.14 0.94
CA MET A 41 16.06 5.58 1.26
C MET A 41 16.32 6.45 0.02
N ALA A 42 17.34 6.11 -0.78
CA ALA A 42 17.63 6.83 -2.02
C ALA A 42 16.46 6.73 -3.02
N GLY A 43 15.92 5.52 -3.23
CA GLY A 43 14.76 5.30 -4.08
C GLY A 43 13.52 6.08 -3.64
N LEU A 44 13.26 6.13 -2.33
CA LEU A 44 12.14 6.89 -1.76
C LEU A 44 12.26 8.39 -2.08
N ILE A 45 13.47 8.96 -1.96
CA ILE A 45 13.72 10.38 -2.27
C ILE A 45 13.57 10.64 -3.77
N VAL A 46 14.11 9.78 -4.62
CA VAL A 46 14.02 9.93 -6.08
C VAL A 46 12.56 9.82 -6.55
N GLN A 47 11.79 8.88 -5.98
CA GLN A 47 10.37 8.75 -6.32
C GLN A 47 9.56 9.95 -5.81
N LEU A 48 9.87 10.49 -4.63
CA LEU A 48 9.25 11.73 -4.16
C LEU A 48 9.54 12.88 -5.13
N ALA A 49 10.76 13.01 -5.62
CA ALA A 49 11.09 14.00 -6.64
C ALA A 49 10.28 13.81 -7.93
N SER A 50 10.07 12.55 -8.38
CA SER A 50 9.18 12.25 -9.51
C SER A 50 7.74 12.72 -9.26
N LEU A 51 7.18 12.45 -8.07
CA LEU A 51 5.83 12.89 -7.68
C LEU A 51 5.72 14.43 -7.64
N LEU A 52 6.74 15.11 -7.11
CA LEU A 52 6.77 16.59 -7.08
C LEU A 52 6.85 17.18 -8.48
N VAL A 53 7.71 16.63 -9.36
CA VAL A 53 7.77 17.06 -10.76
C VAL A 53 6.43 16.86 -11.45
N ARG A 54 5.77 15.70 -11.23
CA ARG A 54 4.43 15.45 -11.77
C ARG A 54 3.42 16.50 -11.29
N THR A 55 3.41 16.82 -9.99
CA THR A 55 2.54 17.85 -9.39
C THR A 55 2.77 19.22 -10.03
N ILE A 56 4.03 19.62 -10.24
CA ILE A 56 4.36 20.91 -10.86
C ILE A 56 3.91 20.94 -12.32
N VAL A 57 4.15 19.88 -13.08
CA VAL A 57 3.81 19.81 -14.51
C VAL A 57 2.30 19.73 -14.73
N SER A 58 1.57 19.01 -13.89
CA SER A 58 0.12 18.88 -13.99
C SER A 58 -0.64 20.08 -13.42
N GLY A 59 -0.01 20.85 -12.52
CA GLY A 59 -0.67 21.95 -11.79
C GLY A 59 -1.64 21.50 -10.71
N HIS A 60 -1.65 20.20 -10.37
CA HIS A 60 -2.51 19.61 -9.34
C HIS A 60 -1.82 18.42 -8.64
N ALA A 61 -2.37 18.00 -7.49
CA ALA A 61 -1.87 16.82 -6.80
C ALA A 61 -2.03 15.55 -7.64
N PRO A 62 -1.08 14.59 -7.58
CA PRO A 62 -1.01 13.44 -8.47
C PRO A 62 -1.96 12.31 -8.04
N PHE A 63 -3.29 12.55 -8.12
CA PHE A 63 -4.34 11.64 -7.66
C PHE A 63 -5.52 11.52 -8.62
N THR A 64 -5.34 11.94 -9.89
CA THR A 64 -6.46 12.11 -10.82
C THR A 64 -6.66 10.93 -11.75
N ASN A 65 -5.70 10.05 -11.86
CA ASN A 65 -5.77 8.83 -12.67
C ASN A 65 -5.03 7.66 -11.99
N MET A 66 -5.18 6.46 -12.56
CA MET A 66 -4.59 5.23 -12.00
C MET A 66 -3.06 5.27 -11.97
N TYR A 67 -2.40 5.86 -12.99
CA TYR A 67 -0.95 6.02 -13.01
C TYR A 67 -0.45 6.81 -11.79
N GLU A 68 -1.07 7.94 -11.52
CA GLU A 68 -0.72 8.83 -10.40
C GLU A 68 -1.00 8.16 -9.05
N SER A 69 -2.17 7.53 -8.91
CA SER A 69 -2.59 6.88 -7.66
C SER A 69 -1.71 5.68 -7.32
N ILE A 70 -1.34 4.83 -8.31
CA ILE A 70 -0.45 3.68 -8.08
C ILE A 70 0.98 4.16 -7.80
N ASN A 71 1.44 5.23 -8.46
CA ASN A 71 2.76 5.82 -8.17
C ASN A 71 2.83 6.30 -6.71
N PHE A 72 1.82 7.01 -6.24
CA PHE A 72 1.76 7.47 -4.85
C PHE A 72 1.58 6.30 -3.86
N LEU A 73 0.77 5.28 -4.18
CA LEU A 73 0.60 4.08 -3.37
C LEU A 73 1.94 3.34 -3.22
N SER A 74 2.69 3.16 -4.30
CA SER A 74 4.00 2.49 -4.25
C SER A 74 5.01 3.27 -3.40
N TRP A 75 5.01 4.61 -3.47
CA TRP A 75 5.80 5.48 -2.60
C TRP A 75 5.38 5.34 -1.14
N SER A 76 4.09 5.36 -0.85
CA SER A 76 3.54 5.17 0.50
C SER A 76 3.92 3.79 1.07
N CYS A 77 3.85 2.73 0.26
CA CYS A 77 4.31 1.40 0.65
C CYS A 77 5.81 1.40 0.99
N ALA A 78 6.66 2.03 0.15
CA ALA A 78 8.09 2.13 0.41
C ALA A 78 8.39 2.87 1.73
N LEU A 79 7.70 3.99 1.98
CA LEU A 79 7.81 4.76 3.22
C LEU A 79 7.45 3.89 4.43
N VAL A 80 6.29 3.23 4.41
CA VAL A 80 5.82 2.38 5.52
C VAL A 80 6.78 1.21 5.75
N VAL A 81 7.25 0.54 4.70
CA VAL A 81 8.21 -0.57 4.82
C VAL A 81 9.53 -0.11 5.44
N ILE A 82 10.04 1.07 5.08
CA ILE A 82 11.26 1.65 5.67
C ILE A 82 11.05 1.95 7.16
N ILE A 83 9.89 2.52 7.55
CA ILE A 83 9.54 2.78 8.95
C ILE A 83 9.49 1.45 9.73
N PHE A 84 8.81 0.43 9.18
CA PHE A 84 8.70 -0.88 9.81
C PHE A 84 10.05 -1.60 9.93
N GLN A 85 10.95 -1.43 8.97
CA GLN A 85 12.30 -1.97 9.05
C GLN A 85 13.06 -1.42 10.27
N ARG A 86 12.95 -0.13 10.54
CA ARG A 86 13.58 0.48 11.73
C ARG A 86 13.02 -0.07 13.03
N THR A 87 11.70 -0.22 13.10
CA THR A 87 11.01 -0.59 14.34
C THR A 87 11.04 -2.09 14.62
N PHE A 88 10.84 -2.91 13.57
CA PHE A 88 10.63 -4.37 13.72
C PHE A 88 11.75 -5.22 13.13
N LYS A 89 12.76 -4.62 12.47
CA LYS A 89 13.86 -5.35 11.81
C LYS A 89 13.27 -6.47 10.92
N LEU A 90 12.63 -6.10 9.82
CA LEU A 90 11.79 -6.98 8.96
C LEU A 90 12.51 -8.24 8.45
N GLU A 91 13.85 -8.24 8.41
CA GLU A 91 14.67 -9.41 8.08
C GLU A 91 14.17 -10.17 6.82
N LYS A 92 13.68 -11.41 7.02
CA LYS A 92 13.16 -12.24 5.93
C LYS A 92 11.91 -11.68 5.25
N ALA A 93 11.14 -10.79 5.90
CA ALA A 93 9.99 -10.13 5.28
C ALA A 93 10.39 -9.02 4.30
N TRP A 94 11.57 -8.41 4.49
CA TRP A 94 12.06 -7.27 3.72
C TRP A 94 11.97 -7.49 2.20
N PRO A 95 12.58 -8.53 1.59
CA PRO A 95 12.55 -8.69 0.14
C PRO A 95 11.15 -8.96 -0.42
N TYR A 96 10.26 -9.60 0.33
CA TYR A 96 8.88 -9.86 -0.11
C TYR A 96 8.03 -8.59 -0.12
N LEU A 97 8.24 -7.68 0.83
CA LEU A 97 7.60 -6.36 0.84
C LEU A 97 8.08 -5.53 -0.35
N TRP A 98 9.38 -5.60 -0.67
CA TRP A 98 9.92 -4.92 -1.86
C TRP A 98 9.49 -5.57 -3.17
N LEU A 99 9.25 -6.87 -3.21
CA LEU A 99 8.65 -7.54 -4.36
C LEU A 99 7.28 -6.95 -4.71
N MET A 100 6.43 -6.70 -3.70
CA MET A 100 5.14 -6.04 -3.90
C MET A 100 5.31 -4.62 -4.45
N ILE A 101 6.24 -3.83 -3.89
CA ILE A 101 6.51 -2.45 -4.35
C ILE A 101 7.03 -2.45 -5.79
N VAL A 102 7.95 -3.37 -6.12
CA VAL A 102 8.48 -3.55 -7.48
C VAL A 102 7.38 -3.91 -8.47
N ALA A 103 6.42 -4.77 -8.07
CA ALA A 103 5.26 -5.09 -8.91
C ALA A 103 4.38 -3.85 -9.19
N LEU A 104 4.10 -3.01 -8.18
CA LEU A 104 3.40 -1.74 -8.38
C LEU A 104 4.18 -0.80 -9.32
N MET A 105 5.49 -0.67 -9.12
CA MET A 105 6.35 0.17 -9.96
C MET A 105 6.45 -0.35 -11.40
N ALA A 106 6.46 -1.67 -11.61
CA ALA A 106 6.40 -2.26 -12.94
C ALA A 106 5.09 -1.90 -13.65
N LEU A 107 3.96 -1.95 -12.94
CA LEU A 107 2.66 -1.55 -13.48
C LEU A 107 2.65 -0.05 -13.86
N VAL A 108 3.13 0.82 -12.97
CA VAL A 108 3.23 2.28 -13.23
C VAL A 108 4.14 2.57 -14.42
N SER A 109 5.25 1.84 -14.56
CA SER A 109 6.22 2.05 -15.65
C SER A 109 5.73 1.50 -16.99
N SER A 110 4.74 0.60 -16.98
CA SER A 110 4.22 -0.06 -18.18
C SER A 110 3.45 0.90 -19.10
N PRO A 111 3.27 0.57 -20.38
CA PRO A 111 2.40 1.33 -21.30
C PRO A 111 0.90 1.11 -21.03
N ALA A 112 0.52 0.20 -20.13
CA ALA A 112 -0.88 -0.11 -19.86
C ALA A 112 -1.65 1.04 -19.18
N LEU A 113 -0.94 1.96 -18.52
CA LEU A 113 -1.55 3.09 -17.82
C LEU A 113 -1.31 4.40 -18.61
N PRO A 114 -2.36 5.19 -18.87
CA PRO A 114 -2.22 6.48 -19.53
C PRO A 114 -1.46 7.47 -18.62
N LYS A 115 -0.41 8.09 -19.16
CA LYS A 115 0.47 9.03 -18.46
C LYS A 115 0.18 10.50 -18.81
N ASN A 116 -0.76 10.73 -19.71
CA ASN A 116 -1.11 12.06 -20.17
C ASN A 116 -1.63 12.93 -19.02
N VAL A 117 -1.24 14.19 -19.02
CA VAL A 117 -1.85 15.21 -18.15
C VAL A 117 -3.11 15.69 -18.82
N THR A 118 -4.24 15.52 -18.16
CA THR A 118 -5.54 16.01 -18.66
C THR A 118 -6.06 17.09 -17.72
N PRO A 119 -6.79 18.10 -18.24
CA PRO A 119 -7.45 19.08 -17.39
C PRO A 119 -8.39 18.41 -16.37
N LEU A 120 -8.40 18.93 -15.14
CA LEU A 120 -9.26 18.39 -14.10
C LEU A 120 -10.74 18.67 -14.40
N VAL A 121 -11.54 17.62 -14.37
CA VAL A 121 -13.01 17.77 -14.31
C VAL A 121 -13.42 18.44 -12.99
N PRO A 122 -14.53 19.19 -12.95
CA PRO A 122 -14.94 19.95 -11.75
C PRO A 122 -14.98 19.14 -10.46
N ALA A 123 -15.42 17.88 -10.51
CA ALA A 123 -15.48 16.98 -9.38
C ALA A 123 -14.10 16.73 -8.71
N LEU A 124 -13.01 16.80 -9.50
CA LEU A 124 -11.64 16.56 -9.02
C LEU A 124 -10.96 17.86 -8.52
N GLN A 125 -11.57 19.03 -8.71
CA GLN A 125 -11.03 20.34 -8.31
C GLN A 125 -11.37 20.63 -6.83
N SER A 126 -10.90 19.79 -5.90
CA SER A 126 -11.21 19.93 -4.47
C SER A 126 -10.03 19.49 -3.61
N TYR A 127 -9.68 20.27 -2.59
CA TYR A 127 -8.70 19.87 -1.57
C TYR A 127 -9.13 18.61 -0.82
N TRP A 128 -10.44 18.36 -0.70
CA TRP A 128 -10.96 17.16 -0.06
C TRP A 128 -10.61 15.89 -0.83
N LEU A 129 -10.50 15.97 -2.17
CA LEU A 129 -9.98 14.87 -2.98
C LEU A 129 -8.55 14.51 -2.56
N TRP A 130 -7.69 15.52 -2.39
CA TRP A 130 -6.29 15.29 -2.04
C TRP A 130 -6.15 14.63 -0.67
N LEU A 131 -6.90 15.10 0.33
CA LEU A 131 -6.94 14.47 1.65
C LEU A 131 -7.53 13.06 1.59
N HIS A 132 -8.65 12.89 0.89
CA HIS A 132 -9.27 11.59 0.69
C HIS A 132 -8.28 10.57 0.11
N VAL A 133 -7.71 10.86 -1.05
CA VAL A 133 -6.86 9.90 -1.75
C VAL A 133 -5.54 9.69 -1.02
N SER A 134 -4.84 10.73 -0.60
CA SER A 134 -3.53 10.59 0.04
C SER A 134 -3.60 9.82 1.36
N VAL A 135 -4.58 10.12 2.22
CA VAL A 135 -4.73 9.46 3.51
C VAL A 135 -5.24 8.02 3.34
N THR A 136 -6.14 7.78 2.37
CA THR A 136 -6.59 6.42 2.01
C THR A 136 -5.42 5.56 1.56
N LEU A 137 -4.64 6.01 0.58
CA LEU A 137 -3.52 5.25 0.02
C LEU A 137 -2.40 5.03 1.05
N LEU A 138 -2.18 5.99 1.95
CA LEU A 138 -1.26 5.78 3.07
C LEU A 138 -1.81 4.70 4.03
N GLY A 139 -3.10 4.71 4.34
CA GLY A 139 -3.76 3.64 5.11
C GLY A 139 -3.61 2.28 4.42
N GLU A 140 -3.90 2.20 3.12
CA GLU A 140 -3.75 0.97 2.32
C GLU A 140 -2.30 0.46 2.29
N ALA A 141 -1.29 1.34 2.31
CA ALA A 141 0.12 0.94 2.39
C ALA A 141 0.42 0.17 3.68
N PHE A 142 -0.14 0.58 4.82
CA PHE A 142 -0.06 -0.19 6.06
C PHE A 142 -0.78 -1.54 5.94
N LEU A 143 -1.97 -1.56 5.35
CA LEU A 143 -2.74 -2.79 5.16
C LEU A 143 -2.02 -3.77 4.21
N ALA A 144 -1.29 -3.27 3.23
CA ALA A 144 -0.43 -4.05 2.35
C ALA A 144 0.74 -4.72 3.11
N VAL A 145 1.36 -4.02 4.06
CA VAL A 145 2.35 -4.63 4.97
C VAL A 145 1.72 -5.73 5.80
N ALA A 146 0.50 -5.52 6.32
CA ALA A 146 -0.22 -6.55 7.08
C ALA A 146 -0.53 -7.78 6.23
N PHE A 147 -0.91 -7.59 4.97
CA PHE A 147 -1.16 -8.67 4.01
C PHE A 147 0.08 -9.54 3.79
N VAL A 148 1.23 -8.94 3.45
CA VAL A 148 2.47 -9.67 3.23
C VAL A 148 2.92 -10.38 4.50
N ALA A 149 2.85 -9.71 5.67
CA ALA A 149 3.19 -10.32 6.94
C ALA A 149 2.27 -11.52 7.27
N SER A 150 0.98 -11.43 6.94
CA SER A 150 0.01 -12.51 7.14
C SER A 150 0.29 -13.72 6.24
N ILE A 151 0.68 -13.52 4.99
CA ILE A 151 1.12 -14.60 4.09
C ILE A 151 2.38 -15.26 4.66
N LEU A 152 3.37 -14.47 5.07
CA LEU A 152 4.61 -14.98 5.66
C LEU A 152 4.36 -15.73 6.99
N TYR A 153 3.37 -15.32 7.77
CA TYR A 153 2.92 -16.07 8.93
C TYR A 153 2.46 -17.49 8.56
N LEU A 154 1.61 -17.60 7.53
CA LEU A 154 1.06 -18.89 7.09
C LEU A 154 2.12 -19.83 6.50
N THR A 155 3.14 -19.26 5.85
CA THR A 155 4.23 -20.03 5.23
C THR A 155 5.35 -20.40 6.20
N ALA A 156 5.63 -19.58 7.21
CA ALA A 156 6.70 -19.80 8.18
C ALA A 156 6.53 -21.10 8.99
N GLY A 157 5.31 -21.59 9.18
CA GLY A 157 5.02 -22.86 9.85
C GLY A 157 5.39 -24.11 9.04
N ARG A 158 5.72 -23.96 7.75
CA ARG A 158 6.07 -25.07 6.84
C ARG A 158 7.58 -25.20 6.62
N ASP A 159 8.38 -24.30 7.15
CA ASP A 159 9.82 -24.30 6.97
C ASP A 159 10.49 -25.45 7.73
N SER A 160 11.54 -26.03 7.14
CA SER A 160 12.41 -27.08 7.75
C SER A 160 13.27 -26.57 8.90
N ALA A 161 13.22 -25.28 9.23
CA ALA A 161 13.83 -24.71 10.43
C ALA A 161 13.17 -25.31 11.67
N GLY A 162 13.95 -25.63 12.70
CA GLY A 162 13.42 -26.27 13.92
C GLY A 162 12.16 -25.56 14.46
N LYS A 163 11.27 -26.34 15.07
CA LYS A 163 9.94 -25.91 15.56
C LYS A 163 9.95 -24.57 16.31
N LEU A 164 10.94 -24.35 17.17
CA LEU A 164 11.09 -23.14 17.98
C LEU A 164 11.37 -21.88 17.12
N GLU A 165 12.25 -22.02 16.13
CA GLU A 165 12.59 -20.91 15.20
C GLU A 165 11.41 -20.52 14.31
N SER A 166 10.66 -21.50 13.85
CA SER A 166 9.43 -21.31 13.07
C SER A 166 8.38 -20.56 13.90
N GLN A 167 8.17 -20.95 15.16
CA GLN A 167 7.23 -20.30 16.08
C GLN A 167 7.60 -18.84 16.34
N LYS A 168 8.87 -18.53 16.65
CA LYS A 168 9.35 -17.15 16.84
C LYS A 168 9.10 -16.27 15.61
N ARG A 169 9.30 -16.82 14.40
CA ARG A 169 9.01 -16.09 13.15
C ARG A 169 7.51 -15.84 12.98
N GLN A 170 6.68 -16.83 13.27
CA GLN A 170 5.23 -16.66 13.23
C GLN A 170 4.75 -15.58 14.20
N GLU A 171 5.20 -15.60 15.45
CA GLU A 171 4.87 -14.57 16.44
C GLU A 171 5.28 -13.17 15.98
N LYS A 172 6.47 -13.05 15.35
CA LYS A 172 6.95 -11.79 14.80
C LYS A 172 6.07 -11.28 13.64
N TYR A 173 5.70 -12.16 12.71
CA TYR A 173 4.84 -11.77 11.59
C TYR A 173 3.42 -11.44 12.02
N ASP A 174 2.87 -12.15 12.99
CA ASP A 174 1.57 -11.84 13.59
C ASP A 174 1.60 -10.46 14.28
N LEU A 175 2.69 -10.11 14.99
CA LEU A 175 2.86 -8.80 15.59
C LEU A 175 2.98 -7.69 14.53
N ILE A 176 3.76 -7.91 13.47
CA ILE A 176 3.90 -6.96 12.35
C ILE A 176 2.54 -6.69 11.70
N ALA A 177 1.78 -7.76 11.37
CA ALA A 177 0.45 -7.63 10.79
C ALA A 177 -0.50 -6.85 11.70
N TYR A 178 -0.53 -7.16 12.99
CA TYR A 178 -1.36 -6.42 13.96
C TYR A 178 -0.99 -4.93 14.03
N ARG A 179 0.29 -4.60 14.16
CA ARG A 179 0.74 -3.20 14.24
C ARG A 179 0.45 -2.45 12.95
N ALA A 180 0.57 -3.10 11.81
CA ALA A 180 0.24 -2.52 10.52
C ALA A 180 -1.27 -2.24 10.40
N VAL A 181 -2.14 -3.20 10.77
CA VAL A 181 -3.59 -2.95 10.78
C VAL A 181 -3.97 -1.86 11.78
N ALA A 182 -3.39 -1.89 13.00
CA ALA A 182 -3.69 -0.89 14.03
C ALA A 182 -3.33 0.54 13.62
N ALA A 183 -2.29 0.73 12.79
CA ALA A 183 -1.93 2.03 12.23
C ALA A 183 -2.72 2.37 10.95
N GLY A 184 -2.92 1.38 10.07
CA GLY A 184 -3.59 1.58 8.78
C GLY A 184 -5.09 1.79 8.87
N PHE A 185 -5.76 1.10 9.80
CA PHE A 185 -7.22 1.18 9.93
C PHE A 185 -7.75 2.58 10.28
N PRO A 186 -7.18 3.34 11.24
CA PRO A 186 -7.58 4.72 11.48
C PRO A 186 -7.36 5.63 10.27
N LEU A 187 -6.24 5.48 9.57
CA LEU A 187 -5.96 6.24 8.35
C LEU A 187 -6.94 5.89 7.24
N PHE A 188 -7.22 4.61 7.02
CA PHE A 188 -8.21 4.18 6.05
C PHE A 188 -9.61 4.69 6.41
N THR A 189 -9.99 4.67 7.69
CA THR A 189 -11.28 5.22 8.16
C THR A 189 -11.38 6.72 7.86
N LEU A 190 -10.36 7.48 8.21
CA LEU A 190 -10.34 8.93 7.95
C LEU A 190 -10.29 9.22 6.45
N GLY A 191 -9.42 8.55 5.71
CA GLY A 191 -9.23 8.77 4.27
C GLY A 191 -10.43 8.31 3.46
N ALA A 192 -10.72 7.01 3.48
CA ALA A 192 -11.70 6.40 2.60
C ALA A 192 -13.15 6.76 2.97
N LEU A 193 -13.49 6.76 4.26
CA LEU A 193 -14.86 7.02 4.69
C LEU A 193 -15.05 8.51 4.99
N VAL A 194 -14.37 9.09 5.98
CA VAL A 194 -14.67 10.47 6.43
C VAL A 194 -14.36 11.49 5.34
N PHE A 195 -13.13 11.55 4.86
CA PHE A 195 -12.75 12.52 3.80
C PHE A 195 -13.39 12.18 2.46
N GLY A 196 -13.61 10.88 2.18
CA GLY A 196 -14.35 10.43 1.00
C GLY A 196 -15.78 10.93 0.98
N MET A 197 -16.52 10.82 2.08
CA MET A 197 -17.89 11.36 2.21
C MET A 197 -17.92 12.88 2.04
N ILE A 198 -16.98 13.62 2.65
CA ILE A 198 -16.92 15.07 2.52
C ILE A 198 -16.64 15.47 1.07
N TRP A 199 -15.70 14.78 0.41
CA TRP A 199 -15.44 15.00 -1.01
C TRP A 199 -16.64 14.68 -1.88
N ALA A 200 -17.32 13.54 -1.67
CA ALA A 200 -18.51 13.15 -2.40
C ALA A 200 -19.64 14.19 -2.29
N SER A 201 -19.83 14.77 -1.09
CA SER A 201 -20.78 15.87 -0.87
C SER A 201 -20.44 17.10 -1.73
N ARG A 202 -19.15 17.41 -1.92
CA ARG A 202 -18.71 18.54 -2.75
C ARG A 202 -18.81 18.25 -4.25
N ALA A 203 -18.48 17.00 -4.64
CA ALA A 203 -18.44 16.59 -6.05
C ALA A 203 -19.84 16.30 -6.60
N TRP A 204 -20.74 15.70 -5.82
CA TRP A 204 -22.02 15.16 -6.28
C TRP A 204 -23.21 15.58 -5.39
N GLY A 205 -23.02 16.45 -4.41
CA GLY A 205 -24.09 17.01 -3.56
C GLY A 205 -24.62 16.04 -2.51
N ARG A 206 -24.01 14.88 -2.29
CA ARG A 206 -24.41 13.91 -1.26
C ARG A 206 -23.20 13.22 -0.63
N TYR A 207 -23.28 12.93 0.67
CA TYR A 207 -22.21 12.28 1.42
C TYR A 207 -22.04 10.80 1.08
N TRP A 208 -23.10 10.14 0.66
CA TRP A 208 -23.13 8.71 0.36
C TRP A 208 -24.18 8.41 -0.72
N SER A 209 -23.82 7.63 -1.71
CA SER A 209 -24.67 7.31 -2.87
C SER A 209 -24.82 5.82 -3.14
N TRP A 210 -24.20 4.97 -2.34
CA TRP A 210 -24.11 3.52 -2.56
C TRP A 210 -23.39 3.17 -3.87
N ASP A 211 -22.51 4.06 -4.33
CA ASP A 211 -21.64 3.78 -5.45
C ASP A 211 -20.78 2.53 -5.17
N PRO A 212 -20.45 1.71 -6.19
CA PRO A 212 -19.65 0.49 -5.99
C PRO A 212 -18.36 0.72 -5.19
N LYS A 213 -17.68 1.84 -5.40
CA LYS A 213 -16.44 2.16 -4.67
C LYS A 213 -16.68 2.48 -3.20
N GLU A 214 -17.77 3.16 -2.88
CA GLU A 214 -18.21 3.41 -1.50
C GLU A 214 -18.54 2.10 -0.79
N VAL A 215 -19.34 1.22 -1.45
CA VAL A 215 -19.73 -0.09 -0.91
C VAL A 215 -18.52 -0.98 -0.64
N TRP A 216 -17.58 -1.09 -1.60
CA TRP A 216 -16.39 -1.93 -1.43
C TRP A 216 -15.39 -1.35 -0.43
N SER A 217 -15.32 0.00 -0.28
CA SER A 217 -14.57 0.64 0.79
C SER A 217 -15.15 0.29 2.17
N LEU A 218 -16.49 0.28 2.30
CA LEU A 218 -17.16 -0.14 3.53
C LEU A 218 -16.92 -1.64 3.82
N ILE A 219 -16.98 -2.51 2.81
CA ILE A 219 -16.66 -3.94 2.96
C ILE A 219 -15.23 -4.11 3.47
N THR A 220 -14.27 -3.42 2.86
CA THR A 220 -12.87 -3.42 3.30
C THR A 220 -12.75 -2.96 4.75
N TRP A 221 -13.41 -1.88 5.11
CA TRP A 221 -13.44 -1.35 6.46
C TRP A 221 -13.99 -2.36 7.47
N LEU A 222 -15.10 -3.04 7.14
CA LEU A 222 -15.71 -4.06 7.98
C LEU A 222 -14.77 -5.26 8.24
N PHE A 223 -13.99 -5.71 7.26
CA PHE A 223 -12.99 -6.76 7.46
C PHE A 223 -11.92 -6.33 8.47
N TYR A 224 -11.42 -5.10 8.40
CA TYR A 224 -10.39 -4.62 9.33
C TYR A 224 -10.98 -4.23 10.70
N ALA A 225 -12.21 -3.76 10.77
CA ALA A 225 -12.95 -3.61 12.01
C ALA A 225 -13.12 -4.97 12.72
N LEU A 226 -13.52 -6.02 11.98
CA LEU A 226 -13.62 -7.40 12.46
C LEU A 226 -12.24 -7.90 12.93
N TYR A 227 -11.17 -7.65 12.16
CA TYR A 227 -9.80 -8.02 12.56
C TYR A 227 -9.44 -7.43 13.91
N LEU A 228 -9.63 -6.12 14.11
CA LEU A 228 -9.31 -5.45 15.36
C LEU A 228 -10.24 -5.88 16.50
N HIS A 229 -11.53 -6.03 16.24
CA HIS A 229 -12.49 -6.49 17.23
C HIS A 229 -12.13 -7.90 17.76
N THR A 230 -11.92 -8.86 16.86
CA THR A 230 -11.55 -10.23 17.25
C THR A 230 -10.18 -10.28 17.93
N ARG A 231 -9.26 -9.40 17.54
CA ARG A 231 -7.91 -9.29 18.14
C ARG A 231 -7.95 -8.74 19.55
N LEU A 232 -8.68 -7.64 19.77
CA LEU A 232 -8.67 -6.87 21.02
C LEU A 232 -9.65 -7.43 22.06
N VAL A 233 -10.84 -7.87 21.60
CA VAL A 233 -11.90 -8.33 22.50
C VAL A 233 -11.86 -9.84 22.68
N MET A 234 -11.66 -10.60 21.60
CA MET A 234 -11.70 -12.07 21.65
C MET A 234 -10.31 -12.70 21.78
N GLY A 235 -9.22 -11.92 21.77
CA GLY A 235 -7.86 -12.41 21.90
C GLY A 235 -7.35 -13.25 20.73
N TRP A 236 -8.00 -13.20 19.54
CA TRP A 236 -7.57 -13.97 18.37
C TRP A 236 -6.18 -13.56 17.92
N LYS A 237 -5.36 -14.57 17.60
CA LYS A 237 -4.01 -14.42 17.07
C LYS A 237 -3.75 -15.50 16.02
N GLY A 238 -2.67 -15.32 15.27
CA GLY A 238 -2.17 -16.35 14.38
C GLY A 238 -3.05 -16.57 13.15
N LYS A 239 -3.33 -17.83 12.79
CA LYS A 239 -3.95 -18.20 11.52
C LYS A 239 -5.29 -17.50 11.27
N ARG A 240 -6.16 -17.37 12.28
CA ARG A 240 -7.46 -16.72 12.13
C ARG A 240 -7.31 -15.24 11.77
N SER A 241 -6.47 -14.51 12.52
CA SER A 241 -6.18 -13.11 12.25
C SER A 241 -5.51 -12.92 10.89
N ALA A 242 -4.55 -13.79 10.52
CA ALA A 242 -3.89 -13.73 9.22
C ALA A 242 -4.87 -13.88 8.05
N LEU A 243 -5.83 -14.80 8.14
CA LEU A 243 -6.86 -14.99 7.10
C LEU A 243 -7.76 -13.78 6.95
N ILE A 244 -8.21 -13.16 8.07
CA ILE A 244 -9.03 -11.94 8.00
C ILE A 244 -8.24 -10.79 7.34
N ALA A 245 -6.96 -10.61 7.70
CA ALA A 245 -6.13 -9.58 7.10
C ALA A 245 -5.92 -9.80 5.60
N ILE A 246 -5.73 -11.05 5.17
CA ILE A 246 -5.59 -11.40 3.75
C ILE A 246 -6.89 -11.09 2.98
N ILE A 247 -8.04 -11.55 3.50
CA ILE A 247 -9.35 -11.31 2.84
C ILE A 247 -9.64 -9.81 2.80
N GLY A 248 -9.39 -9.08 3.89
CA GLY A 248 -9.57 -7.63 3.93
C GLY A 248 -8.71 -6.90 2.89
N PHE A 249 -7.47 -7.34 2.66
CA PHE A 249 -6.62 -6.73 1.64
C PHE A 249 -7.05 -7.10 0.22
N LEU A 250 -7.55 -8.30 -0.01
CA LEU A 250 -8.15 -8.66 -1.30
C LEU A 250 -9.39 -7.80 -1.60
N ALA A 251 -10.20 -7.48 -0.59
CA ALA A 251 -11.29 -6.52 -0.74
C ALA A 251 -10.77 -5.11 -1.06
N ALA A 252 -9.69 -4.64 -0.42
CA ALA A 252 -9.03 -3.37 -0.76
C ALA A 252 -8.51 -3.36 -2.20
N LEU A 253 -7.84 -4.42 -2.65
CA LEU A 253 -7.39 -4.55 -4.04
C LEU A 253 -8.56 -4.53 -5.02
N PHE A 254 -9.67 -5.18 -4.69
CA PHE A 254 -10.87 -5.12 -5.52
C PHE A 254 -11.48 -3.72 -5.54
N THR A 255 -11.50 -3.01 -4.40
CA THR A 255 -11.93 -1.61 -4.33
C THR A 255 -11.08 -0.73 -5.24
N PHE A 256 -9.76 -0.93 -5.23
CA PHE A 256 -8.81 -0.10 -5.97
C PHE A 256 -8.78 -0.43 -7.48
N PHE A 257 -8.67 -1.71 -7.83
CA PHE A 257 -8.57 -2.17 -9.23
C PHE A 257 -9.90 -2.66 -9.78
N GLY A 258 -10.57 -3.59 -9.08
CA GLY A 258 -11.77 -4.26 -9.58
C GLY A 258 -12.91 -3.30 -9.86
N VAL A 259 -13.20 -2.41 -8.93
CA VAL A 259 -14.28 -1.42 -9.11
C VAL A 259 -14.01 -0.50 -10.30
N ASN A 260 -12.76 -0.06 -10.49
CA ASN A 260 -12.42 0.88 -11.56
C ASN A 260 -12.55 0.29 -12.97
N TYR A 261 -12.37 -1.04 -13.13
CA TYR A 261 -12.33 -1.68 -14.44
C TYR A 261 -13.51 -2.62 -14.72
N LEU A 262 -14.21 -3.10 -13.68
CA LEU A 262 -15.25 -4.12 -13.81
C LEU A 262 -16.65 -3.59 -13.49
N LEU A 263 -16.76 -2.48 -12.76
CA LEU A 263 -18.03 -1.93 -12.31
C LEU A 263 -18.21 -0.49 -12.81
N SER A 264 -19.38 -0.18 -13.35
CA SER A 264 -19.76 1.19 -13.70
C SER A 264 -20.17 1.97 -12.44
N GLY A 265 -19.69 3.22 -12.29
CA GLY A 265 -20.01 4.05 -11.14
C GLY A 265 -19.45 5.47 -11.28
N LEU A 266 -19.73 6.30 -10.28
CA LEU A 266 -19.26 7.69 -10.23
C LEU A 266 -17.72 7.82 -10.16
N HIS A 267 -17.04 6.75 -9.74
CA HIS A 267 -15.59 6.68 -9.59
C HIS A 267 -14.90 5.86 -10.70
N SER A 268 -15.60 5.42 -11.74
CA SER A 268 -14.97 4.65 -12.82
C SER A 268 -14.07 5.56 -13.68
N TYR A 269 -12.89 5.04 -14.06
CA TYR A 269 -11.95 5.69 -14.99
C TYR A 269 -12.10 5.16 -16.43
N ALA A 270 -13.16 4.36 -16.68
CA ALA A 270 -13.46 3.80 -17.99
C ALA A 270 -14.22 4.79 -18.87
#